data_26fbd3a6cba0eb3f152b2c6c996e14f2
#
_entry.id   26fbd3a6cba0eb3f152b2c6c996e14f2
#
_cell.length_a   1.000
_cell.length_b   1.000
_cell.length_c   1.000
_cell.angle_alpha   90.00
_cell.angle_beta   90.00
_cell.angle_gamma   90.00
#
_symmetry.space_group_name_H-M   'P 1'
#
loop_
_entity.id
_entity.type
_entity.pdbx_description
1 polymer ?
#
loop_
_entity_poly.entity_id
_entity_poly.type
_entity_poly.pdbx_seq_one_letter_code
_entity_poly.pdbx_strand_id
1 'polypeptide(L)'
;MQPTNRAAVAMTSASDRQAGFSRGPQATRWGLIAGIIIAVAISVAMAVAIKWRWSEVGAQPRSLPMPAVSDHQEAGVSQEFRPESESPTVARDVEEPERFVALRQRMVRYQLEARDIRDQRVLEVMGRIPRHRFVPESQRESAYADWPLQIGAGQTISQPYIVALMTQLAQPRPDSRALDVGTGSGYQAAVLAEMCREVYSIEIVESLATESRVRLAELGYRNVEVRHGDGYRGWPEHAPFDVIILAAAPPHIPEPLVEQLAVGGRLVLPVGERSQELVVVEKQPDGTTRQWTEIAVMFVPMTGEAQRR
;
A
#
# COMPACT_ATOMS: atom_id res chain seq x y z
N MET A 1 -34.07 50.57 51.91
CA MET A 1 -34.92 51.65 51.36
C MET A 1 -35.29 51.35 49.92
N GLN A 2 -36.47 50.83 49.78
CA GLN A 2 -37.27 50.97 48.55
C GLN A 2 -37.77 52.41 48.49
N PRO A 3 -38.42 52.96 47.40
CA PRO A 3 -39.38 52.26 46.54
C PRO A 3 -39.37 52.66 45.03
N THR A 4 -39.98 51.85 44.19
CA THR A 4 -41.23 52.02 43.46
C THR A 4 -41.17 52.96 42.23
N ASN A 5 -41.82 52.80 41.11
CA ASN A 5 -43.08 52.20 40.73
C ASN A 5 -43.36 52.33 39.19
N ARG A 6 -44.09 51.40 38.63
CA ARG A 6 -45.25 51.45 37.75
C ARG A 6 -45.08 52.01 36.32
N ALA A 7 -45.41 51.19 35.37
CA ALA A 7 -46.74 50.88 34.76
C ALA A 7 -47.16 51.97 33.76
N ALA A 8 -47.70 51.76 32.60
CA ALA A 8 -48.80 50.95 32.10
C ALA A 8 -48.92 51.15 30.58
N VAL A 9 -49.27 50.09 29.87
CA VAL A 9 -50.60 49.92 29.21
C VAL A 9 -50.93 50.82 28.00
N ALA A 10 -51.11 50.25 26.83
CA ALA A 10 -52.33 50.01 26.07
C ALA A 10 -52.01 49.76 24.61
N MET A 11 -52.35 48.61 24.05
CA MET A 11 -53.54 48.28 23.24
C MET A 11 -53.83 49.19 22.03
N THR A 12 -53.74 48.60 20.86
CA THR A 12 -54.78 48.24 19.84
C THR A 12 -54.13 48.27 18.46
N SER A 13 -54.37 47.52 17.52
CA SER A 13 -55.33 46.60 16.98
C SER A 13 -54.98 46.33 15.49
N ALA A 14 -55.15 45.11 15.14
CA ALA A 14 -55.79 44.60 13.92
C ALA A 14 -55.14 44.80 12.52
N SER A 15 -54.96 43.65 11.95
CA SER A 15 -55.21 43.20 10.56
C SER A 15 -54.30 43.73 9.44
N ASP A 16 -53.53 42.87 8.85
CA ASP A 16 -53.93 42.35 7.55
C ASP A 16 -53.10 41.11 7.12
N ARG A 17 -53.79 40.21 6.50
CA ARG A 17 -53.30 38.95 5.93
C ARG A 17 -52.50 39.24 4.68
N GLN A 18 -51.34 38.59 4.53
CA GLN A 18 -50.93 38.09 3.21
C GLN A 18 -50.00 36.88 3.33
N ALA A 19 -50.35 35.84 2.58
CA ALA A 19 -49.71 34.56 2.48
C ALA A 19 -48.30 34.68 1.87
N GLY A 20 -47.29 34.28 2.58
CA GLY A 20 -45.91 34.06 2.06
C GLY A 20 -45.58 32.58 1.99
N PHE A 21 -45.63 32.02 0.81
CA PHE A 21 -45.18 30.66 0.50
C PHE A 21 -43.71 30.46 0.90
N SER A 22 -43.45 29.63 1.87
CA SER A 22 -42.09 29.15 2.19
C SER A 22 -41.67 28.09 1.19
N ARG A 23 -40.80 28.43 0.23
CA ARG A 23 -40.07 27.45 -0.58
C ARG A 23 -38.87 26.94 0.23
N GLY A 24 -38.93 25.69 0.67
CA GLY A 24 -37.78 24.97 1.26
C GLY A 24 -36.68 24.66 0.23
N PRO A 25 -35.46 24.32 0.66
CA PRO A 25 -34.30 24.20 -0.21
C PRO A 25 -34.31 22.87 -0.97
N GLN A 26 -34.78 22.88 -2.21
CA GLN A 26 -34.61 21.74 -3.13
C GLN A 26 -33.35 21.84 -4.02
N ALA A 27 -32.48 22.83 -3.81
CA ALA A 27 -31.34 23.08 -4.68
C ALA A 27 -30.12 22.18 -4.45
N THR A 28 -30.06 21.37 -3.37
CA THR A 28 -28.86 20.59 -3.01
C THR A 28 -28.84 19.15 -3.53
N ARG A 29 -29.95 18.60 -4.00
CA ARG A 29 -29.97 17.21 -4.49
C ARG A 29 -29.49 17.04 -5.95
N TRP A 30 -29.63 18.06 -6.79
CA TRP A 30 -29.20 17.98 -8.19
C TRP A 30 -27.71 18.21 -8.41
N GLY A 31 -27.03 18.93 -7.53
CA GLY A 31 -25.58 19.15 -7.59
C GLY A 31 -24.76 17.87 -7.30
N LEU A 32 -25.25 17.02 -6.39
CA LEU A 32 -24.58 15.76 -6.05
C LEU A 32 -24.73 14.72 -7.17
N ILE A 33 -25.88 14.63 -7.82
CA ILE A 33 -26.12 13.68 -8.92
C ILE A 33 -25.31 14.09 -10.18
N ALA A 34 -25.23 15.38 -10.47
CA ALA A 34 -24.41 15.87 -11.58
C ALA A 34 -22.90 15.62 -11.37
N GLY A 35 -22.40 15.77 -10.15
CA GLY A 35 -21.00 15.48 -9.80
C GLY A 35 -20.64 14.00 -9.97
N ILE A 36 -21.53 13.08 -9.59
CA ILE A 36 -21.32 11.63 -9.73
C ILE A 36 -21.37 11.21 -11.20
N ILE A 37 -22.28 11.77 -12.01
CA ILE A 37 -22.39 11.45 -13.44
C ILE A 37 -21.14 11.93 -14.20
N ILE A 38 -20.59 13.11 -13.87
CA ILE A 38 -19.36 13.63 -14.49
C ILE A 38 -18.14 12.77 -14.10
N ALA A 39 -18.02 12.33 -12.86
CA ALA A 39 -16.91 11.48 -12.41
C ALA A 39 -16.94 10.11 -13.09
N VAL A 40 -18.12 9.50 -13.28
CA VAL A 40 -18.28 8.22 -13.99
C VAL A 40 -17.98 8.38 -15.49
N ALA A 41 -18.41 9.50 -16.11
CA ALA A 41 -18.15 9.76 -17.52
C ALA A 41 -16.66 9.96 -17.83
N ILE A 42 -15.91 10.63 -16.95
CA ILE A 42 -14.45 10.81 -17.10
C ILE A 42 -13.73 9.46 -16.93
N SER A 43 -14.15 8.60 -16.01
CA SER A 43 -13.57 7.27 -15.82
C SER A 43 -13.82 6.33 -17.01
N VAL A 44 -15.00 6.39 -17.62
CA VAL A 44 -15.34 5.61 -18.83
C VAL A 44 -14.60 6.16 -20.06
N ALA A 45 -14.45 7.48 -20.20
CA ALA A 45 -13.71 8.09 -21.31
C ALA A 45 -12.21 7.76 -21.25
N MET A 46 -11.59 7.71 -20.06
CA MET A 46 -10.20 7.27 -19.91
C MET A 46 -10.03 5.79 -20.25
N ALA A 47 -10.95 4.92 -19.84
CA ALA A 47 -10.90 3.50 -20.16
C ALA A 47 -11.05 3.22 -21.66
N VAL A 48 -11.88 4.00 -22.37
CA VAL A 48 -12.06 3.88 -23.82
C VAL A 48 -10.85 4.45 -24.58
N ALA A 49 -10.25 5.54 -24.14
CA ALA A 49 -9.04 6.12 -24.76
C ALA A 49 -7.83 5.19 -24.62
N ILE A 50 -7.69 4.47 -23.50
CA ILE A 50 -6.64 3.46 -23.29
C ILE A 50 -6.87 2.26 -24.21
N LYS A 51 -8.11 1.81 -24.39
CA LYS A 51 -8.44 0.69 -25.30
C LYS A 51 -8.16 1.01 -26.78
N TRP A 52 -8.39 2.25 -27.20
CA TRP A 52 -8.17 2.67 -28.61
C TRP A 52 -6.69 2.78 -28.99
N ARG A 53 -5.82 3.13 -28.05
CA ARG A 53 -4.37 3.25 -28.28
C ARG A 53 -3.67 1.89 -28.44
N TRP A 54 -4.28 0.79 -27.99
CA TRP A 54 -3.70 -0.56 -28.07
C TRP A 54 -4.07 -1.34 -29.35
N SER A 55 -5.00 -0.84 -30.17
CA SER A 55 -5.42 -1.54 -31.42
C SER A 55 -4.59 -1.17 -32.65
N GLU A 56 -3.66 -0.22 -32.59
CA GLU A 56 -2.87 0.23 -33.74
C GLU A 56 -1.40 -0.26 -33.78
N VAL A 57 -0.93 -1.04 -32.82
CA VAL A 57 0.45 -1.59 -32.86
C VAL A 57 0.40 -3.09 -33.17
N GLY A 58 0.02 -3.39 -34.40
CA GLY A 58 0.22 -4.70 -35.02
C GLY A 58 1.58 -4.76 -35.68
N ALA A 59 2.65 -5.10 -34.96
CA ALA A 59 3.95 -5.46 -35.55
C ALA A 59 4.28 -6.91 -35.22
N GLN A 60 4.33 -7.73 -36.23
CA GLN A 60 4.79 -9.14 -36.17
C GLN A 60 6.29 -9.21 -35.85
N PRO A 61 6.76 -10.12 -34.98
CA PRO A 61 8.17 -10.28 -34.71
C PRO A 61 8.90 -10.97 -35.86
N ARG A 62 9.94 -10.32 -36.39
CA ARG A 62 10.90 -10.95 -37.31
C ARG A 62 11.81 -11.89 -36.51
N SER A 63 11.88 -13.14 -36.93
CA SER A 63 12.81 -14.15 -36.45
C SER A 63 14.26 -13.79 -36.86
N LEU A 64 15.14 -13.65 -35.86
CA LEU A 64 16.57 -13.55 -36.01
C LEU A 64 17.21 -14.94 -35.86
N PRO A 65 18.23 -15.29 -36.67
CA PRO A 65 18.88 -16.61 -36.60
C PRO A 65 19.77 -16.74 -35.35
N MET A 66 19.76 -17.95 -34.76
CA MET A 66 20.63 -18.38 -33.69
C MET A 66 22.10 -18.51 -34.13
N PRO A 67 23.05 -18.08 -33.30
CA PRO A 67 24.46 -18.42 -33.57
C PRO A 67 24.77 -19.84 -33.08
N ALA A 68 25.67 -20.50 -33.83
CA ALA A 68 26.11 -21.86 -33.61
C ALA A 68 26.92 -22.02 -32.30
N VAL A 69 26.67 -23.13 -31.61
CA VAL A 69 27.41 -23.57 -30.43
C VAL A 69 28.77 -24.12 -30.88
N SER A 70 29.85 -23.57 -30.39
CA SER A 70 31.20 -24.14 -30.45
C SER A 70 31.58 -24.83 -29.19
N ASP A 71 31.90 -26.11 -29.27
CA ASP A 71 32.49 -26.95 -28.25
C ASP A 71 33.87 -26.38 -27.80
N HIS A 72 34.02 -26.11 -26.51
CA HIS A 72 35.35 -26.04 -25.90
C HIS A 72 35.37 -26.80 -24.54
N GLN A 73 36.38 -27.64 -24.51
CA GLN A 73 36.78 -28.63 -23.54
C GLN A 73 36.90 -28.16 -22.09
N GLU A 74 36.70 -29.13 -21.23
CA GLU A 74 36.84 -29.17 -19.80
C GLU A 74 38.23 -28.74 -19.31
N ALA A 75 38.26 -27.90 -18.27
CA ALA A 75 39.36 -27.82 -17.35
C ALA A 75 38.80 -27.84 -15.92
N GLY A 76 39.04 -28.93 -15.21
CA GLY A 76 38.59 -29.13 -13.85
C GLY A 76 39.19 -28.13 -12.86
N VAL A 77 38.35 -27.48 -12.10
CA VAL A 77 38.68 -26.81 -10.85
C VAL A 77 37.72 -27.31 -9.78
N SER A 78 38.28 -28.04 -8.83
CA SER A 78 37.61 -28.47 -7.61
C SER A 78 37.26 -27.22 -6.77
N GLN A 79 36.00 -26.81 -6.78
CA GLN A 79 35.50 -25.83 -5.81
C GLN A 79 34.91 -26.56 -4.61
N GLU A 80 35.50 -26.29 -3.46
CA GLU A 80 34.94 -26.67 -2.14
C GLU A 80 33.52 -26.10 -1.99
N PHE A 81 32.61 -27.03 -1.71
CA PHE A 81 31.20 -26.75 -1.41
C PHE A 81 31.10 -25.96 -0.09
N ARG A 82 30.83 -24.65 -0.17
CA ARG A 82 30.31 -23.86 0.94
C ARG A 82 28.82 -24.11 1.03
N PRO A 83 28.24 -24.42 2.18
CA PRO A 83 26.80 -24.53 2.31
C PRO A 83 26.16 -23.17 2.04
N GLU A 84 25.34 -23.11 1.02
CA GLU A 84 24.43 -21.98 0.76
C GLU A 84 23.54 -21.80 1.98
N SER A 85 23.43 -20.55 2.46
CA SER A 85 22.47 -20.16 3.48
C SER A 85 21.07 -20.46 2.96
N GLU A 86 20.41 -21.45 3.56
CA GLU A 86 19.03 -21.79 3.23
C GLU A 86 18.15 -20.56 3.42
N SER A 87 17.65 -20.01 2.31
CA SER A 87 16.56 -19.04 2.33
C SER A 87 15.34 -19.68 3.01
N PRO A 88 14.53 -18.92 3.80
CA PRO A 88 13.40 -19.49 4.50
C PRO A 88 12.46 -20.17 3.49
N THR A 89 12.31 -21.47 3.66
CA THR A 89 11.50 -22.32 2.78
C THR A 89 10.02 -22.05 3.09
N VAL A 90 9.38 -21.23 2.25
CA VAL A 90 7.93 -21.09 2.26
C VAL A 90 7.30 -22.46 2.04
N ALA A 91 6.32 -22.84 2.88
CA ALA A 91 5.60 -24.10 2.77
C ALA A 91 5.03 -24.29 1.34
N ARG A 92 5.70 -25.15 0.55
CA ARG A 92 5.41 -25.39 -0.89
C ARG A 92 4.40 -26.52 -1.14
N ASP A 93 3.80 -27.10 -0.09
CA ASP A 93 3.09 -28.38 -0.19
C ASP A 93 1.58 -28.27 -0.52
N VAL A 94 1.06 -27.10 -0.88
CA VAL A 94 -0.26 -26.97 -1.49
C VAL A 94 -0.07 -26.67 -2.96
N GLU A 95 -0.42 -27.64 -3.82
CA GLU A 95 -0.37 -27.49 -5.28
C GLU A 95 -1.14 -26.22 -5.70
N GLU A 96 -0.38 -25.18 -6.08
CA GLU A 96 -0.96 -23.91 -6.52
C GLU A 96 -1.56 -24.09 -7.92
N PRO A 97 -2.82 -23.71 -8.15
CA PRO A 97 -3.41 -23.79 -9.50
C PRO A 97 -2.56 -23.02 -10.53
N GLU A 98 -2.21 -23.65 -11.64
CA GLU A 98 -1.37 -23.08 -12.71
C GLU A 98 -1.84 -21.69 -13.19
N ARG A 99 -3.15 -21.45 -13.18
CA ARG A 99 -3.72 -20.14 -13.54
C ARG A 99 -3.20 -19.00 -12.66
N PHE A 100 -3.01 -19.21 -11.36
CA PHE A 100 -2.49 -18.20 -10.46
C PHE A 100 -0.99 -17.97 -10.67
N VAL A 101 -0.24 -19.01 -10.98
CA VAL A 101 1.17 -18.89 -11.37
C VAL A 101 1.29 -18.04 -12.63
N ALA A 102 0.49 -18.32 -13.66
CA ALA A 102 0.49 -17.55 -14.90
C ALA A 102 0.07 -16.08 -14.69
N LEU A 103 -0.95 -15.81 -13.85
CA LEU A 103 -1.38 -14.46 -13.52
C LEU A 103 -0.28 -13.69 -12.76
N ARG A 104 0.41 -14.33 -11.81
CA ARG A 104 1.53 -13.75 -11.07
C ARG A 104 2.70 -13.40 -12.00
N GLN A 105 3.09 -14.29 -12.90
CA GLN A 105 4.15 -14.01 -13.87
C GLN A 105 3.79 -12.85 -14.80
N ARG A 106 2.52 -12.77 -15.25
CA ARG A 106 2.03 -11.63 -16.03
C ARG A 106 2.08 -10.32 -15.25
N MET A 107 1.70 -10.34 -13.97
CA MET A 107 1.81 -9.18 -13.06
C MET A 107 3.25 -8.69 -13.02
N VAL A 108 4.22 -9.56 -12.72
CA VAL A 108 5.64 -9.17 -12.66
C VAL A 108 6.10 -8.58 -13.98
N ARG A 109 5.88 -9.27 -15.10
CA ARG A 109 6.39 -8.85 -16.40
C ARG A 109 5.77 -7.57 -16.92
N TYR A 110 4.44 -7.40 -16.80
CA TYR A 110 3.73 -6.31 -17.48
C TYR A 110 3.34 -5.15 -16.57
N GLN A 111 3.28 -5.36 -15.26
CA GLN A 111 2.90 -4.32 -14.32
C GLN A 111 4.07 -3.79 -13.49
N LEU A 112 5.14 -4.58 -13.31
CA LEU A 112 6.30 -4.21 -12.50
C LEU A 112 7.51 -3.92 -13.39
N GLU A 113 8.07 -4.95 -14.05
CA GLU A 113 9.27 -4.86 -14.88
C GLU A 113 9.09 -3.89 -16.08
N ALA A 114 7.93 -3.94 -16.76
CA ALA A 114 7.62 -3.06 -17.89
C ALA A 114 7.45 -1.58 -17.50
N ARG A 115 7.37 -1.27 -16.20
CA ARG A 115 7.34 0.11 -15.69
C ARG A 115 8.75 0.51 -15.21
N ASP A 116 8.95 0.73 -13.92
CA ASP A 116 10.16 1.27 -13.32
C ASP A 116 10.69 0.44 -12.14
N ILE A 117 10.16 -0.76 -11.92
CA ILE A 117 10.72 -1.70 -10.95
C ILE A 117 11.96 -2.35 -11.55
N ARG A 118 13.15 -2.05 -10.99
CA ARG A 118 14.46 -2.50 -11.48
C ARG A 118 15.20 -3.40 -10.50
N ASP A 119 14.82 -3.41 -9.22
CA ASP A 119 15.42 -4.33 -8.25
C ASP A 119 14.97 -5.77 -8.57
N GLN A 120 15.91 -6.61 -9.04
CA GLN A 120 15.66 -7.99 -9.42
C GLN A 120 15.13 -8.83 -8.25
N ARG A 121 15.59 -8.57 -7.02
CA ARG A 121 15.13 -9.28 -5.82
C ARG A 121 13.66 -8.97 -5.54
N VAL A 122 13.23 -7.72 -5.76
CA VAL A 122 11.80 -7.34 -5.65
C VAL A 122 10.97 -8.10 -6.69
N LEU A 123 11.41 -8.13 -7.95
CA LEU A 123 10.72 -8.85 -9.03
C LEU A 123 10.63 -10.35 -8.75
N GLU A 124 11.72 -10.97 -8.29
CA GLU A 124 11.78 -12.39 -7.92
C GLU A 124 10.84 -12.71 -6.74
N VAL A 125 10.88 -11.91 -5.67
CA VAL A 125 10.03 -12.08 -4.49
C VAL A 125 8.56 -11.92 -4.85
N MET A 126 8.18 -10.88 -5.59
CA MET A 126 6.83 -10.67 -6.07
C MET A 126 6.37 -11.78 -7.02
N GLY A 127 7.33 -12.41 -7.74
CA GLY A 127 7.10 -13.55 -8.62
C GLY A 127 6.91 -14.90 -7.89
N ARG A 128 7.28 -14.98 -6.59
CA ARG A 128 7.12 -16.21 -5.78
C ARG A 128 5.90 -16.16 -4.88
N ILE A 129 5.64 -15.03 -4.23
CA ILE A 129 4.59 -14.92 -3.21
C ILE A 129 3.20 -15.09 -3.81
N PRO A 130 2.38 -16.02 -3.32
CA PRO A 130 1.04 -16.28 -3.83
C PRO A 130 0.05 -15.21 -3.32
N ARG A 131 0.04 -14.04 -3.97
CA ARG A 131 -0.77 -12.88 -3.54
C ARG A 131 -2.26 -13.21 -3.38
N HIS A 132 -2.81 -14.15 -4.16
CA HIS A 132 -4.20 -14.60 -4.03
C HIS A 132 -4.52 -15.26 -2.66
N ARG A 133 -3.49 -15.65 -1.88
CA ARG A 133 -3.65 -16.14 -0.52
C ARG A 133 -3.83 -15.02 0.51
N PHE A 134 -3.60 -13.76 0.11
CA PHE A 134 -3.69 -12.57 0.95
C PHE A 134 -4.96 -11.76 0.71
N VAL A 135 -5.90 -12.27 -0.06
CA VAL A 135 -7.21 -11.64 -0.33
C VAL A 135 -8.34 -12.61 0.01
N PRO A 136 -9.56 -12.11 0.29
CA PRO A 136 -10.73 -12.95 0.44
C PRO A 136 -10.97 -13.82 -0.79
N GLU A 137 -11.61 -14.97 -0.63
CA GLU A 137 -11.85 -15.92 -1.71
C GLU A 137 -12.54 -15.29 -2.92
N SER A 138 -13.52 -14.41 -2.67
CA SER A 138 -14.23 -13.66 -3.72
C SER A 138 -13.34 -12.73 -4.56
N GLN A 139 -12.13 -12.41 -4.08
CA GLN A 139 -11.17 -11.51 -4.73
C GLN A 139 -9.99 -12.25 -5.38
N ARG A 140 -9.87 -13.58 -5.20
CA ARG A 140 -8.70 -14.35 -5.64
C ARG A 140 -8.41 -14.25 -7.13
N GLU A 141 -9.45 -14.28 -7.97
CA GLU A 141 -9.30 -14.16 -9.43
C GLU A 141 -8.76 -12.77 -9.86
N SER A 142 -9.00 -11.74 -9.05
CA SER A 142 -8.50 -10.37 -9.27
C SER A 142 -7.20 -10.07 -8.54
N ALA A 143 -6.65 -11.02 -7.77
CA ALA A 143 -5.52 -10.77 -6.87
C ALA A 143 -4.27 -10.19 -7.55
N TYR A 144 -4.08 -10.50 -8.83
CA TYR A 144 -2.93 -10.05 -9.64
C TYR A 144 -3.24 -8.89 -10.57
N ALA A 145 -4.41 -8.26 -10.42
CA ALA A 145 -4.78 -7.07 -11.16
C ALA A 145 -4.07 -5.82 -10.60
N ASP A 146 -3.84 -4.82 -11.46
CA ASP A 146 -3.05 -3.62 -11.13
C ASP A 146 -3.86 -2.54 -10.39
N TRP A 147 -4.60 -2.95 -9.37
CA TRP A 147 -5.36 -2.06 -8.48
C TRP A 147 -5.47 -2.62 -7.06
N PRO A 148 -5.81 -1.77 -6.05
CA PRO A 148 -6.06 -2.23 -4.69
C PRO A 148 -7.33 -3.05 -4.59
N LEU A 149 -7.38 -4.04 -3.67
CA LEU A 149 -8.54 -4.90 -3.44
C LEU A 149 -8.99 -4.83 -1.98
N GLN A 150 -10.29 -4.92 -1.74
CA GLN A 150 -10.87 -4.94 -0.39
C GLN A 150 -10.48 -6.22 0.35
N ILE A 151 -10.06 -6.07 1.63
CA ILE A 151 -9.68 -7.18 2.50
C ILE A 151 -10.53 -7.28 3.77
N GLY A 152 -11.58 -6.48 3.87
CA GLY A 152 -12.44 -6.38 5.06
C GLY A 152 -12.11 -5.16 5.91
N ALA A 153 -12.95 -4.91 6.92
CA ALA A 153 -12.81 -3.79 7.86
C ALA A 153 -12.59 -2.40 7.20
N GLY A 154 -13.07 -2.21 5.97
CA GLY A 154 -12.86 -0.97 5.20
C GLY A 154 -11.42 -0.78 4.68
N GLN A 155 -10.56 -1.81 4.79
CA GLN A 155 -9.17 -1.78 4.38
C GLN A 155 -8.94 -2.47 3.05
N THR A 156 -7.78 -2.19 2.43
CA THR A 156 -7.39 -2.76 1.14
C THR A 156 -5.98 -3.32 1.19
N ILE A 157 -5.72 -4.36 0.39
CA ILE A 157 -4.37 -4.70 -0.02
C ILE A 157 -3.95 -3.75 -1.14
N SER A 158 -2.78 -3.13 -1.02
CA SER A 158 -2.26 -2.16 -1.98
C SER A 158 -2.08 -2.78 -3.38
N GLN A 159 -2.17 -1.95 -4.42
CA GLN A 159 -1.85 -2.31 -5.80
C GLN A 159 -0.47 -2.99 -5.87
N PRO A 160 -0.28 -4.07 -6.66
CA PRO A 160 1.01 -4.77 -6.75
C PRO A 160 2.18 -3.85 -7.08
N TYR A 161 2.01 -2.93 -8.02
CA TYR A 161 3.03 -1.97 -8.38
C TYR A 161 3.47 -1.07 -7.20
N ILE A 162 2.52 -0.61 -6.40
CA ILE A 162 2.83 0.24 -5.23
C ILE A 162 3.61 -0.55 -4.17
N VAL A 163 3.25 -1.82 -3.91
CA VAL A 163 4.02 -2.70 -3.01
C VAL A 163 5.46 -2.85 -3.50
N ALA A 164 5.63 -3.14 -4.81
CA ALA A 164 6.96 -3.29 -5.40
C ALA A 164 7.78 -1.99 -5.35
N LEU A 165 7.16 -0.85 -5.68
CA LEU A 165 7.82 0.46 -5.66
C LEU A 165 8.26 0.85 -4.26
N MET A 166 7.38 0.75 -3.27
CA MET A 166 7.72 1.04 -1.87
C MET A 166 8.86 0.15 -1.37
N THR A 167 8.83 -1.14 -1.72
CA THR A 167 9.89 -2.08 -1.34
C THR A 167 11.22 -1.73 -2.02
N GLN A 168 11.21 -1.42 -3.32
CA GLN A 168 12.42 -0.98 -4.05
C GLN A 168 13.01 0.30 -3.46
N LEU A 169 12.18 1.30 -3.13
CA LEU A 169 12.60 2.57 -2.54
C LEU A 169 13.19 2.40 -1.13
N ALA A 170 12.65 1.47 -0.37
CA ALA A 170 13.12 1.13 0.98
C ALA A 170 14.48 0.42 0.99
N GLN A 171 14.90 -0.21 -0.13
CA GLN A 171 16.18 -0.91 -0.31
C GLN A 171 16.50 -1.94 0.78
N PRO A 172 15.62 -2.92 1.04
CA PRO A 172 15.87 -3.96 2.02
C PRO A 172 17.11 -4.78 1.68
N ARG A 173 17.86 -5.21 2.70
CA ARG A 173 19.00 -6.12 2.59
C ARG A 173 18.72 -7.40 3.39
N PRO A 174 19.41 -8.51 3.10
CA PRO A 174 19.19 -9.78 3.81
C PRO A 174 19.44 -9.72 5.33
N ASP A 175 20.26 -8.77 5.78
CA ASP A 175 20.55 -8.52 7.20
C ASP A 175 19.65 -7.47 7.84
N SER A 176 18.77 -6.82 7.08
CA SER A 176 17.91 -5.73 7.54
C SER A 176 16.88 -6.19 8.56
N ARG A 177 16.59 -5.28 9.48
CA ARG A 177 15.42 -5.28 10.34
C ARG A 177 14.36 -4.33 9.75
N ALA A 178 13.16 -4.83 9.52
CA ALA A 178 12.09 -4.05 8.91
C ALA A 178 10.90 -3.82 9.86
N LEU A 179 10.26 -2.65 9.73
CA LEU A 179 8.98 -2.35 10.33
C LEU A 179 7.94 -2.11 9.23
N ASP A 180 6.86 -2.87 9.26
CA ASP A 180 5.69 -2.72 8.40
C ASP A 180 4.54 -2.12 9.23
N VAL A 181 4.06 -0.94 8.86
CA VAL A 181 2.98 -0.23 9.57
C VAL A 181 1.72 -0.23 8.73
N GLY A 182 0.68 -0.89 9.24
CA GLY A 182 -0.54 -1.21 8.51
C GLY A 182 -0.46 -2.57 7.85
N THR A 183 -0.33 -3.63 8.66
CA THR A 183 -0.20 -5.04 8.20
C THR A 183 -1.27 -5.44 7.19
N GLY A 184 -2.53 -5.02 7.44
CA GLY A 184 -3.67 -5.36 6.60
C GLY A 184 -3.79 -6.86 6.36
N SER A 185 -3.61 -7.26 5.10
CA SER A 185 -3.60 -8.68 4.72
C SER A 185 -2.34 -9.45 5.11
N GLY A 186 -1.24 -8.77 5.42
CA GLY A 186 0.09 -9.33 5.64
C GLY A 186 0.95 -9.45 4.38
N TYR A 187 0.49 -8.96 3.22
CA TYR A 187 1.21 -9.14 1.97
C TYR A 187 2.52 -8.33 1.92
N GLN A 188 2.52 -7.06 2.36
CA GLN A 188 3.75 -6.25 2.44
C GLN A 188 4.73 -6.86 3.44
N ALA A 189 4.24 -7.34 4.60
CA ALA A 189 5.07 -8.04 5.58
C ALA A 189 5.71 -9.32 4.99
N ALA A 190 4.96 -10.09 4.18
CA ALA A 190 5.49 -11.27 3.49
C ALA A 190 6.57 -10.91 2.46
N VAL A 191 6.39 -9.83 1.69
CA VAL A 191 7.41 -9.33 0.75
C VAL A 191 8.69 -8.94 1.50
N LEU A 192 8.57 -8.21 2.60
CA LEU A 192 9.73 -7.85 3.44
C LEU A 192 10.38 -9.08 4.07
N ALA A 193 9.60 -10.07 4.48
CA ALA A 193 10.12 -11.30 5.09
C ALA A 193 11.03 -12.12 4.17
N GLU A 194 10.77 -12.09 2.86
CA GLU A 194 11.63 -12.72 1.84
C GLU A 194 12.93 -11.93 1.57
N MET A 195 13.03 -10.69 2.05
CA MET A 195 14.13 -9.77 1.74
C MET A 195 14.93 -9.33 2.97
N CYS A 196 14.40 -9.52 4.18
CA CYS A 196 14.95 -9.05 5.44
C CYS A 196 15.20 -10.20 6.40
N ARG A 197 16.10 -9.99 7.38
CA ARG A 197 16.35 -10.97 8.46
C ARG A 197 15.12 -11.13 9.35
N GLU A 198 14.48 -10.03 9.73
CA GLU A 198 13.34 -9.99 10.63
C GLU A 198 12.40 -8.85 10.29
N VAL A 199 11.10 -9.07 10.45
CA VAL A 199 10.03 -8.11 10.15
C VAL A 199 9.11 -7.98 11.35
N TYR A 200 8.91 -6.76 11.78
CA TYR A 200 7.91 -6.38 12.78
C TYR A 200 6.77 -5.69 12.07
N SER A 201 5.53 -6.09 12.33
CA SER A 201 4.37 -5.54 11.63
C SER A 201 3.29 -5.12 12.62
N ILE A 202 2.73 -3.90 12.46
CA ILE A 202 1.74 -3.33 13.35
C ILE A 202 0.45 -3.09 12.59
N GLU A 203 -0.67 -3.53 13.20
CA GLU A 203 -2.01 -3.34 12.65
C GLU A 203 -2.95 -2.78 13.72
N ILE A 204 -3.66 -1.71 13.41
CA ILE A 204 -4.60 -1.06 14.35
C ILE A 204 -5.96 -1.76 14.42
N VAL A 205 -6.31 -2.53 13.39
CA VAL A 205 -7.55 -3.30 13.35
C VAL A 205 -7.29 -4.71 13.89
N GLU A 206 -7.82 -5.01 15.07
CA GLU A 206 -7.53 -6.26 15.79
C GLU A 206 -7.84 -7.54 14.98
N SER A 207 -8.96 -7.56 14.25
CA SER A 207 -9.31 -8.70 13.40
C SER A 207 -8.28 -8.94 12.30
N LEU A 208 -7.80 -7.87 11.63
CA LEU A 208 -6.79 -7.98 10.59
C LEU A 208 -5.43 -8.39 11.17
N ALA A 209 -5.05 -7.86 12.34
CA ALA A 209 -3.81 -8.27 13.03
C ALA A 209 -3.84 -9.78 13.35
N THR A 210 -4.98 -10.28 13.81
CA THR A 210 -5.14 -11.69 14.13
C THR A 210 -5.12 -12.56 12.88
N GLU A 211 -5.90 -12.19 11.85
CA GLU A 211 -5.98 -12.93 10.58
C GLU A 211 -4.64 -12.95 9.84
N SER A 212 -3.94 -11.82 9.79
CA SER A 212 -2.63 -11.73 9.11
C SER A 212 -1.56 -12.54 9.83
N ARG A 213 -1.54 -12.55 11.17
CA ARG A 213 -0.63 -13.39 11.96
C ARG A 213 -0.83 -14.87 11.64
N VAL A 214 -2.08 -15.35 11.63
CA VAL A 214 -2.40 -16.75 11.31
C VAL A 214 -1.97 -17.06 9.87
N ARG A 215 -2.35 -16.22 8.92
CA ARG A 215 -2.03 -16.39 7.49
C ARG A 215 -0.53 -16.46 7.24
N LEU A 216 0.25 -15.55 7.81
CA LEU A 216 1.71 -15.53 7.68
C LEU A 216 2.33 -16.80 8.26
N ALA A 217 1.87 -17.26 9.43
CA ALA A 217 2.34 -18.49 10.04
C ALA A 217 2.01 -19.74 9.20
N GLU A 218 0.79 -19.83 8.62
CA GLU A 218 0.37 -20.91 7.71
C GLU A 218 1.18 -20.92 6.41
N LEU A 219 1.57 -19.74 5.91
CA LEU A 219 2.42 -19.60 4.72
C LEU A 219 3.92 -19.83 5.02
N GLY A 220 4.28 -20.12 6.28
CA GLY A 220 5.64 -20.48 6.65
C GLY A 220 6.56 -19.32 7.01
N TYR A 221 6.07 -18.08 7.06
CA TYR A 221 6.87 -16.91 7.47
C TYR A 221 7.14 -16.96 8.98
N ARG A 222 8.36 -17.32 9.37
CA ARG A 222 8.79 -17.47 10.78
C ARG A 222 9.54 -16.25 11.30
N ASN A 223 9.96 -15.37 10.42
CA ASN A 223 10.68 -14.13 10.72
C ASN A 223 9.79 -12.89 10.72
N VAL A 224 8.46 -13.06 10.83
CA VAL A 224 7.49 -11.98 10.94
C VAL A 224 6.80 -12.03 12.30
N GLU A 225 6.86 -10.93 13.03
CA GLU A 225 6.08 -10.72 14.25
C GLU A 225 4.99 -9.68 13.99
N VAL A 226 3.73 -10.03 14.26
CA VAL A 226 2.57 -9.13 14.07
C VAL A 226 2.01 -8.71 15.42
N ARG A 227 1.87 -7.39 15.64
CA ARG A 227 1.26 -6.79 16.83
C ARG A 227 0.00 -6.01 16.48
N HIS A 228 -1.07 -6.18 17.28
CA HIS A 228 -2.18 -5.25 17.31
C HIS A 228 -1.78 -3.98 18.07
N GLY A 229 -1.96 -2.81 17.45
CA GLY A 229 -1.62 -1.53 18.07
C GLY A 229 -1.64 -0.34 17.11
N ASP A 230 -1.44 0.84 17.68
CA ASP A 230 -1.32 2.08 16.91
C ASP A 230 0.10 2.19 16.33
N GLY A 231 0.21 2.13 15.02
CA GLY A 231 1.48 2.18 14.30
C GLY A 231 2.14 3.55 14.25
N TYR A 232 1.44 4.64 14.66
CA TYR A 232 2.01 6.00 14.68
C TYR A 232 3.30 6.09 15.52
N ARG A 233 3.34 5.33 16.63
CA ARG A 233 4.48 5.30 17.56
C ARG A 233 5.56 4.31 17.17
N GLY A 234 5.35 3.52 16.10
CA GLY A 234 6.28 2.47 15.72
C GLY A 234 6.39 1.36 16.76
N TRP A 235 7.60 0.78 16.86
CA TRP A 235 7.91 -0.31 17.79
C TRP A 235 9.28 -0.10 18.45
N PRO A 236 9.38 0.82 19.44
CA PRO A 236 10.66 1.25 20.03
C PRO A 236 11.51 0.11 20.58
N GLU A 237 10.86 -0.96 21.11
CA GLU A 237 11.55 -2.10 21.74
C GLU A 237 12.40 -2.88 20.74
N HIS A 238 12.12 -2.75 19.43
CA HIS A 238 12.84 -3.42 18.35
C HIS A 238 13.63 -2.48 17.44
N ALA A 239 13.59 -1.16 17.74
CA ALA A 239 14.41 -0.18 17.02
C ALA A 239 15.91 -0.39 17.29
N PRO A 240 16.81 0.05 16.38
CA PRO A 240 16.51 0.75 15.14
C PRO A 240 16.13 -0.18 14.00
N PHE A 241 15.41 0.38 12.97
CA PHE A 241 15.00 -0.32 11.76
C PHE A 241 15.77 0.21 10.54
N ASP A 242 16.26 -0.70 9.71
CA ASP A 242 16.86 -0.36 8.40
C ASP A 242 15.79 0.04 7.38
N VAL A 243 14.62 -0.54 7.50
CA VAL A 243 13.47 -0.35 6.60
C VAL A 243 12.22 -0.09 7.41
N ILE A 244 11.50 0.99 7.08
CA ILE A 244 10.15 1.23 7.59
C ILE A 244 9.24 1.47 6.38
N ILE A 245 8.17 0.70 6.24
CA ILE A 245 7.12 0.92 5.23
C ILE A 245 5.80 1.18 5.95
N LEU A 246 5.12 2.29 5.58
CA LEU A 246 3.83 2.66 6.13
C LEU A 246 2.77 2.58 5.03
N ALA A 247 1.77 1.70 5.20
CA ALA A 247 0.73 1.42 4.20
C ALA A 247 -0.59 2.19 4.44
N ALA A 248 -0.54 3.32 5.16
CA ALA A 248 -1.64 4.24 5.39
C ALA A 248 -1.12 5.68 5.35
N ALA A 249 -1.94 6.66 4.95
CA ALA A 249 -1.50 8.04 4.80
C ALA A 249 -1.74 8.87 6.07
N PRO A 250 -0.69 9.26 6.82
CA PRO A 250 -0.78 10.30 7.83
C PRO A 250 -0.80 11.69 7.17
N PRO A 251 -1.34 12.72 7.85
CA PRO A 251 -1.32 14.10 7.34
C PRO A 251 0.10 14.67 7.25
N HIS A 252 1.04 14.18 8.07
CA HIS A 252 2.45 14.56 8.10
C HIS A 252 3.32 13.36 8.49
N ILE A 253 4.63 13.45 8.25
CA ILE A 253 5.58 12.37 8.57
C ILE A 253 5.59 12.14 10.09
N PRO A 254 5.33 10.90 10.58
CA PRO A 254 5.39 10.61 12.02
C PRO A 254 6.82 10.63 12.54
N GLU A 255 7.14 11.61 13.38
CA GLU A 255 8.48 11.77 13.95
C GLU A 255 8.97 10.52 14.70
N PRO A 256 8.12 9.81 15.50
CA PRO A 256 8.56 8.60 16.17
C PRO A 256 9.06 7.49 15.22
N LEU A 257 8.58 7.44 13.98
CA LEU A 257 9.08 6.49 12.99
C LEU A 257 10.46 6.91 12.43
N VAL A 258 10.66 8.22 12.26
CA VAL A 258 11.96 8.78 11.83
C VAL A 258 13.04 8.55 12.90
N GLU A 259 12.71 8.74 14.17
CA GLU A 259 13.61 8.48 15.30
C GLU A 259 14.08 7.02 15.33
N GLN A 260 13.18 6.07 15.00
CA GLN A 260 13.44 4.63 14.98
C GLN A 260 14.19 4.13 13.73
N LEU A 261 14.52 5.01 12.76
CA LEU A 261 15.37 4.62 11.65
C LEU A 261 16.83 4.39 12.09
N ALA A 262 17.43 3.33 11.58
CA ALA A 262 18.87 3.14 11.60
C ALA A 262 19.58 4.21 10.73
N VAL A 263 20.84 4.49 10.99
CA VAL A 263 21.67 5.30 10.07
C VAL A 263 21.76 4.58 8.71
N GLY A 264 21.46 5.30 7.64
CA GLY A 264 21.31 4.76 6.29
C GLY A 264 19.99 4.02 6.04
N GLY A 265 19.13 3.91 7.06
CA GLY A 265 17.79 3.32 6.94
C GLY A 265 16.81 4.25 6.24
N ARG A 266 15.73 3.67 5.69
CA ARG A 266 14.70 4.39 4.93
C ARG A 266 13.30 4.12 5.44
N LEU A 267 12.53 5.22 5.56
CA LEU A 267 11.09 5.22 5.77
C LEU A 267 10.41 5.59 4.45
N VAL A 268 9.53 4.73 3.96
CA VAL A 268 8.73 4.96 2.75
C VAL A 268 7.26 5.00 3.14
N LEU A 269 6.61 6.13 2.84
CA LEU A 269 5.24 6.35 3.28
C LEU A 269 4.47 7.29 2.34
N PRO A 270 3.13 7.12 2.21
CA PRO A 270 2.26 8.15 1.65
C PRO A 270 2.07 9.27 2.69
N VAL A 271 2.08 10.53 2.28
CA VAL A 271 1.84 11.67 3.15
C VAL A 271 0.78 12.57 2.55
N GLY A 272 -0.17 13.02 3.34
CA GLY A 272 -1.21 13.96 2.96
C GLY A 272 -2.63 13.47 3.20
N GLU A 273 -3.60 14.39 3.14
CA GLU A 273 -5.02 14.09 3.37
C GLU A 273 -5.81 13.97 2.06
N ARG A 274 -5.94 15.08 1.30
CA ARG A 274 -6.70 15.15 0.03
C ARG A 274 -5.81 14.87 -1.18
N SER A 275 -4.59 15.31 -1.13
CA SER A 275 -3.53 15.02 -2.09
C SER A 275 -2.43 14.31 -1.34
N GLN A 276 -2.10 13.10 -1.77
CA GLN A 276 -1.09 12.27 -1.12
C GLN A 276 0.08 12.06 -2.05
N GLU A 277 1.27 12.13 -1.50
CA GLU A 277 2.52 11.87 -2.20
C GLU A 277 3.27 10.75 -1.50
N LEU A 278 3.87 9.85 -2.27
CA LEU A 278 4.80 8.86 -1.76
C LEU A 278 6.13 9.52 -1.47
N VAL A 279 6.52 9.52 -0.20
CA VAL A 279 7.72 10.17 0.30
C VAL A 279 8.70 9.13 0.81
N VAL A 280 9.98 9.38 0.58
CA VAL A 280 11.09 8.62 1.16
C VAL A 280 11.85 9.53 2.12
N VAL A 281 12.11 9.03 3.33
CA VAL A 281 12.97 9.66 4.34
C VAL A 281 14.16 8.75 4.60
N GLU A 282 15.38 9.25 4.42
CA GLU A 282 16.62 8.52 4.67
C GLU A 282 17.41 9.18 5.81
N LYS A 283 17.80 8.38 6.81
CA LYS A 283 18.61 8.86 7.93
C LYS A 283 20.09 8.89 7.56
N GLN A 284 20.69 10.07 7.64
CA GLN A 284 22.09 10.30 7.26
C GLN A 284 23.06 9.91 8.39
N PRO A 285 24.37 9.71 8.09
CA PRO A 285 25.39 9.37 9.10
C PRO A 285 25.55 10.41 10.21
N ASP A 286 25.23 11.67 9.95
CA ASP A 286 25.28 12.77 10.95
C ASP A 286 24.00 12.85 11.81
N GLY A 287 23.05 11.92 11.62
CA GLY A 287 21.77 11.87 12.31
C GLY A 287 20.68 12.76 11.70
N THR A 288 20.99 13.59 10.70
CA THR A 288 19.99 14.35 9.94
C THR A 288 19.20 13.45 9.01
N THR A 289 18.13 13.98 8.39
CA THR A 289 17.34 13.25 7.41
C THR A 289 17.35 13.96 6.05
N ARG A 290 17.41 13.16 5.00
CA ARG A 290 17.12 13.58 3.63
C ARG A 290 15.75 13.03 3.24
N GLN A 291 14.93 13.88 2.62
CA GLN A 291 13.61 13.45 2.14
C GLN A 291 13.37 13.89 0.71
N TRP A 292 12.58 13.10 -0.02
CA TRP A 292 12.14 13.43 -1.39
C TRP A 292 10.80 12.77 -1.69
N THR A 293 10.08 13.31 -2.68
CA THR A 293 8.80 12.81 -3.19
C THR A 293 9.03 12.03 -4.47
N GLU A 294 8.35 10.89 -4.62
CA GLU A 294 8.44 10.03 -5.81
C GLU A 294 7.25 10.23 -6.75
N ILE A 295 6.04 9.88 -6.32
CA ILE A 295 4.83 9.93 -7.14
C ILE A 295 3.61 10.35 -6.30
N ALA A 296 2.56 10.83 -6.97
CA ALA A 296 1.25 10.97 -6.36
C ALA A 296 0.61 9.59 -6.15
N VAL A 297 -0.05 9.41 -5.00
CA VAL A 297 -0.65 8.13 -4.58
C VAL A 297 -2.00 8.36 -3.93
N MET A 298 -2.73 7.27 -3.66
CA MET A 298 -3.96 7.29 -2.87
C MET A 298 -4.00 6.06 -1.95
N PHE A 299 -3.90 6.32 -0.66
CA PHE A 299 -3.99 5.32 0.40
C PHE A 299 -5.16 5.62 1.32
N VAL A 300 -5.55 4.62 2.11
CA VAL A 300 -6.44 4.83 3.25
C VAL A 300 -5.79 5.78 4.26
N PRO A 301 -6.56 6.67 4.92
CA PRO A 301 -6.00 7.54 5.95
C PRO A 301 -5.41 6.72 7.11
N MET A 302 -4.29 7.16 7.65
CA MET A 302 -3.78 6.61 8.90
C MET A 302 -4.72 6.99 10.04
N THR A 303 -5.17 6.00 10.80
CA THR A 303 -6.07 6.18 11.95
C THR A 303 -5.30 6.21 13.27
N GLY A 304 -6.01 6.38 14.39
CA GLY A 304 -5.38 6.43 15.70
C GLY A 304 -4.79 7.81 16.07
N GLU A 305 -3.57 7.83 16.58
CA GLU A 305 -2.91 9.07 17.05
C GLU A 305 -2.66 10.06 15.90
N ALA A 306 -2.42 9.58 14.69
CA ALA A 306 -2.20 10.43 13.50
C ALA A 306 -3.34 11.41 13.24
N GLN A 307 -4.58 11.06 13.58
CA GLN A 307 -5.76 11.92 13.39
C GLN A 307 -5.94 12.98 14.49
N ARG A 308 -5.21 12.87 15.58
CA ARG A 308 -5.32 13.78 16.73
C ARG A 308 -4.20 14.83 16.76
N ARG A 309 -3.27 14.73 15.86
CA ARG A 309 -2.13 15.65 15.72
C ARG A 309 -2.24 16.46 14.42
#